data_e20e952b1d1c71b559ecada117b9dfe3
#
_entry.id   e20e952b1d1c71b559ecada117b9dfe3
#
_cell.length_a   1.000
_cell.length_b   1.000
_cell.length_c   1.000
_cell.angle_alpha   90.00
_cell.angle_beta   90.00
_cell.angle_gamma   90.00
#
_symmetry.space_group_name_H-M   'P 1'
#
loop_
_entity.id
_entity.type
_entity.pdbx_description
1 polymer ?
#
loop_
_entity_poly.entity_id
_entity_poly.type
_entity_poly.pdbx_seq_one_letter_code
_entity_poly.pdbx_strand_id
1 'polypeptide(L)'
;MATPQKLNLTRDQLASFLKNHELIKQFERLIQVVDEVAPSSDTTGISIQAGNADAIANEALAQIVRLTQDSAINSGAADQKAVQALDTLGRIANALEMLATAPTIQTNNSVATDYIDLPEVGPHITQARRVQWNRDDGTMDVGLYGGSVLQVGQEIHYYAKNTSGALIANGTPVMFTGTVGASGKLTFGLSVANGSVPAEYMMGVATQDIANNAFGYVTSFGLVRGFNTTGAPYGEVWVDGDLLYFDPAAPGTWTKVRPTAPSIAVPVAVVVNASSGGSGSIFIRMEPSKSLNNLQDVYINGGGSPLAGQVLIYDATQQRWENHLLAEGSNIQITNADGAITIAVTGLGSMAFENTGASGSFTTVDLKTVTVVDGIITDII
;
A
#
# COMPACT_ATOMS: atom_id res chain seq x y z
N MET A 1 -26.11 -14.05 -37.51
CA MET A 1 -24.94 -13.46 -38.16
C MET A 1 -24.69 -14.25 -39.45
N ALA A 2 -24.66 -13.59 -40.58
CA ALA A 2 -24.40 -14.26 -41.85
C ALA A 2 -22.95 -14.66 -41.94
N THR A 3 -22.64 -15.92 -42.24
CA THR A 3 -21.28 -16.42 -42.47
C THR A 3 -20.66 -15.65 -43.65
N PRO A 4 -19.42 -15.15 -43.53
CA PRO A 4 -18.76 -14.50 -44.65
C PRO A 4 -18.64 -15.47 -45.80
N GLN A 5 -19.13 -15.08 -46.98
CA GLN A 5 -18.95 -15.87 -48.17
C GLN A 5 -17.50 -15.76 -48.63
N LYS A 6 -16.81 -16.89 -48.74
CA LYS A 6 -15.48 -16.95 -49.35
C LYS A 6 -15.54 -16.47 -50.78
N LEU A 7 -14.67 -15.56 -51.16
CA LEU A 7 -14.54 -15.11 -52.55
C LEU A 7 -13.85 -16.22 -53.36
N ASN A 8 -14.64 -17.09 -53.96
CA ASN A 8 -14.15 -18.13 -54.88
C ASN A 8 -14.07 -17.60 -56.30
N LEU A 9 -13.10 -16.76 -56.60
CA LEU A 9 -12.79 -16.36 -57.97
C LEU A 9 -11.74 -17.31 -58.54
N THR A 10 -12.11 -18.02 -59.58
CA THR A 10 -11.17 -18.89 -60.27
C THR A 10 -10.19 -18.07 -61.14
N ARG A 11 -9.01 -18.62 -61.44
CA ARG A 11 -8.00 -17.98 -62.28
C ARG A 11 -8.58 -17.60 -63.66
N ASP A 12 -9.47 -18.41 -64.26
CA ASP A 12 -10.10 -18.14 -65.54
C ASP A 12 -11.08 -16.98 -65.44
N GLN A 13 -11.78 -16.84 -64.35
CA GLN A 13 -12.63 -15.67 -64.06
C GLN A 13 -11.82 -14.41 -63.91
N LEU A 14 -10.68 -14.44 -63.20
CA LEU A 14 -9.76 -13.34 -63.09
C LEU A 14 -9.14 -13.00 -64.48
N ALA A 15 -8.75 -13.99 -65.30
CA ALA A 15 -8.22 -13.80 -66.64
C ALA A 15 -9.21 -13.20 -67.61
N SER A 16 -10.52 -13.39 -67.43
CA SER A 16 -11.56 -12.77 -68.23
C SER A 16 -11.67 -11.26 -68.00
N PHE A 17 -11.29 -10.77 -66.78
CA PHE A 17 -11.34 -9.34 -66.41
C PHE A 17 -10.00 -8.63 -66.46
N LEU A 18 -8.89 -9.34 -66.16
CA LEU A 18 -7.55 -8.77 -66.09
C LEU A 18 -6.69 -9.33 -67.25
N LYS A 19 -6.47 -8.54 -68.29
CA LYS A 19 -5.65 -8.94 -69.42
C LYS A 19 -4.13 -9.01 -69.11
N ASN A 20 -3.68 -8.64 -67.93
CA ASN A 20 -2.30 -8.62 -67.52
C ASN A 20 -1.99 -9.76 -66.54
N HIS A 21 -1.08 -10.65 -66.89
CA HIS A 21 -0.71 -11.85 -66.16
C HIS A 21 -0.09 -11.56 -64.79
N GLU A 22 0.65 -10.46 -64.63
CA GLU A 22 1.19 -10.04 -63.33
C GLU A 22 0.13 -9.53 -62.36
N LEU A 23 -0.88 -8.82 -62.86
CA LEU A 23 -2.04 -8.40 -62.08
C LEU A 23 -2.84 -9.61 -61.56
N ILE A 24 -3.00 -10.67 -62.40
CA ILE A 24 -3.69 -11.91 -61.98
C ILE A 24 -2.91 -12.57 -60.82
N LYS A 25 -1.59 -12.68 -60.90
CA LYS A 25 -0.77 -13.26 -59.82
C LYS A 25 -0.83 -12.45 -58.53
N GLN A 26 -0.85 -11.11 -58.60
CA GLN A 26 -0.95 -10.25 -57.43
C GLN A 26 -2.34 -10.37 -56.76
N PHE A 27 -3.39 -10.50 -57.55
CA PHE A 27 -4.75 -10.69 -57.06
C PHE A 27 -4.92 -12.07 -56.44
N GLU A 28 -4.34 -13.13 -57.03
CA GLU A 28 -4.32 -14.49 -56.46
C GLU A 28 -3.61 -14.49 -55.07
N ARG A 29 -2.49 -13.74 -54.96
CA ARG A 29 -1.73 -13.60 -53.72
C ARG A 29 -2.51 -12.83 -52.68
N LEU A 30 -3.26 -11.77 -53.05
CA LEU A 30 -4.13 -11.02 -52.18
C LEU A 30 -5.27 -11.89 -51.62
N ILE A 31 -5.93 -12.68 -52.50
CA ILE A 31 -6.99 -13.61 -52.05
C ILE A 31 -6.42 -14.64 -51.07
N GLN A 32 -5.23 -15.16 -51.32
CA GLN A 32 -4.59 -16.10 -50.42
C GLN A 32 -4.30 -15.49 -49.06
N VAL A 33 -3.79 -14.25 -49.01
CA VAL A 33 -3.57 -13.52 -47.73
C VAL A 33 -4.86 -13.22 -47.00
N VAL A 34 -5.92 -12.84 -47.71
CA VAL A 34 -7.24 -12.61 -47.11
C VAL A 34 -7.84 -13.91 -46.55
N ASP A 35 -7.67 -15.04 -47.26
CA ASP A 35 -8.13 -16.37 -46.79
C ASP A 35 -7.31 -16.90 -45.61
N GLU A 36 -6.00 -16.57 -45.51
CA GLU A 36 -5.15 -16.93 -44.38
C GLU A 36 -5.40 -16.05 -43.14
N VAL A 37 -5.83 -14.80 -43.30
CA VAL A 37 -6.14 -13.85 -42.23
C VAL A 37 -7.59 -13.95 -41.77
N ALA A 38 -8.49 -14.60 -42.56
CA ALA A 38 -9.88 -14.77 -42.17
C ALA A 38 -10.00 -15.69 -40.94
N PRO A 39 -10.48 -15.21 -39.78
CA PRO A 39 -10.50 -15.98 -38.56
C PRO A 39 -11.42 -17.20 -38.64
N SER A 40 -10.92 -18.35 -38.19
CA SER A 40 -11.75 -19.47 -37.81
C SER A 40 -12.78 -19.04 -36.76
N SER A 41 -13.99 -19.48 -36.86
CA SER A 41 -15.26 -19.03 -36.31
C SER A 41 -15.43 -18.89 -34.79
N ASP A 42 -14.40 -18.57 -34.01
CA ASP A 42 -14.49 -18.60 -32.54
C ASP A 42 -13.82 -17.41 -31.81
N THR A 43 -13.89 -16.20 -32.35
CA THR A 43 -13.26 -15.03 -31.73
C THR A 43 -14.21 -13.84 -31.57
N THR A 44 -14.82 -13.73 -30.38
CA THR A 44 -15.63 -12.59 -29.95
C THR A 44 -14.81 -11.38 -29.41
N GLY A 45 -13.47 -11.43 -29.43
CA GLY A 45 -12.58 -10.41 -28.84
C GLY A 45 -11.79 -9.54 -29.81
N ILE A 46 -11.68 -9.92 -31.09
CA ILE A 46 -10.92 -9.17 -32.13
C ILE A 46 -11.85 -8.33 -33.02
N SER A 47 -13.10 -8.11 -32.60
CA SER A 47 -14.15 -7.57 -33.47
C SER A 47 -13.94 -6.13 -33.94
N ILE A 48 -13.09 -5.30 -33.29
CA ILE A 48 -12.90 -3.90 -33.68
C ILE A 48 -11.76 -3.73 -34.69
N GLN A 49 -10.65 -4.45 -34.56
CA GLN A 49 -9.54 -4.39 -35.54
C GLN A 49 -9.80 -5.25 -36.76
N ALA A 50 -10.39 -6.43 -36.59
CA ALA A 50 -10.85 -7.25 -37.70
C ALA A 50 -12.01 -6.57 -38.46
N GLY A 51 -12.95 -5.93 -37.78
CA GLY A 51 -14.01 -5.15 -38.42
C GLY A 51 -13.48 -3.96 -39.22
N ASN A 52 -12.39 -3.33 -38.79
CA ASN A 52 -11.73 -2.27 -39.55
C ASN A 52 -10.94 -2.83 -40.75
N ALA A 53 -10.29 -3.99 -40.64
CA ALA A 53 -9.59 -4.65 -41.72
C ALA A 53 -10.59 -5.16 -42.80
N ASP A 54 -11.72 -5.75 -42.37
CA ASP A 54 -12.80 -6.16 -43.27
C ASP A 54 -13.49 -4.95 -43.97
N ALA A 55 -13.67 -3.83 -43.26
CA ALA A 55 -14.22 -2.61 -43.84
C ALA A 55 -13.26 -2.01 -44.87
N ILE A 56 -11.93 -1.95 -44.58
CA ILE A 56 -10.91 -1.48 -45.50
C ILE A 56 -10.78 -2.42 -46.72
N ALA A 57 -10.81 -3.72 -46.52
CA ALA A 57 -10.76 -4.71 -47.60
C ALA A 57 -12.02 -4.62 -48.49
N ASN A 58 -13.19 -4.47 -47.91
CA ASN A 58 -14.45 -4.32 -48.67
C ASN A 58 -14.55 -2.97 -49.43
N GLU A 59 -14.02 -1.89 -48.85
CA GLU A 59 -13.96 -0.59 -49.55
C GLU A 59 -12.93 -0.62 -50.66
N ALA A 60 -11.77 -1.25 -50.51
CA ALA A 60 -10.82 -1.47 -51.56
C ALA A 60 -11.38 -2.33 -52.69
N LEU A 61 -12.10 -3.40 -52.36
CA LEU A 61 -12.77 -4.24 -53.34
C LEU A 61 -13.82 -3.44 -54.14
N ALA A 62 -14.62 -2.61 -53.48
CA ALA A 62 -15.60 -1.75 -54.10
C ALA A 62 -14.97 -0.72 -55.04
N GLN A 63 -13.79 -0.16 -54.66
CA GLN A 63 -13.04 0.76 -55.53
C GLN A 63 -12.45 0.04 -56.74
N ILE A 64 -11.93 -1.18 -56.57
CA ILE A 64 -11.40 -2.01 -57.69
C ILE A 64 -12.54 -2.34 -58.66
N VAL A 65 -13.72 -2.71 -58.19
CA VAL A 65 -14.91 -2.98 -59.04
C VAL A 65 -15.35 -1.74 -59.78
N ARG A 66 -15.35 -0.57 -59.16
CA ARG A 66 -15.68 0.71 -59.87
C ARG A 66 -14.65 1.05 -60.91
N LEU A 67 -13.33 0.90 -60.61
CA LEU A 67 -12.24 1.15 -61.57
C LEU A 67 -12.28 0.21 -62.76
N THR A 68 -12.68 -1.07 -62.57
CA THR A 68 -12.85 -2.04 -63.67
C THR A 68 -14.06 -1.73 -64.52
N GLN A 69 -15.17 -1.28 -63.93
CA GLN A 69 -16.35 -0.84 -64.68
C GLN A 69 -16.12 0.43 -65.47
N ASP A 70 -15.41 1.43 -64.93
CA ASP A 70 -15.06 2.67 -65.61
C ASP A 70 -14.00 2.46 -66.71
N SER A 71 -13.08 1.46 -66.55
CA SER A 71 -12.06 1.09 -67.52
C SER A 71 -12.64 0.47 -68.82
N ALA A 72 -13.83 -0.14 -68.73
CA ALA A 72 -14.54 -0.68 -69.89
C ALA A 72 -15.09 0.41 -70.80
N ILE A 73 -15.16 1.67 -70.32
CA ILE A 73 -15.78 2.79 -71.06
C ILE A 73 -14.77 3.72 -71.76
N ASN A 74 -13.46 3.72 -71.38
CA ASN A 74 -12.47 4.67 -71.94
C ASN A 74 -11.07 4.05 -72.08
N SER A 75 -10.68 3.70 -73.30
CA SER A 75 -9.41 3.03 -73.64
C SER A 75 -8.14 3.89 -73.55
N GLY A 76 -8.20 5.15 -73.15
CA GLY A 76 -7.05 6.06 -73.04
C GLY A 76 -6.61 6.42 -71.61
N ALA A 77 -7.47 6.18 -70.63
CA ALA A 77 -7.17 6.44 -69.21
C ALA A 77 -6.87 5.15 -68.42
N ALA A 78 -6.88 3.99 -69.07
CA ALA A 78 -6.72 2.69 -68.46
C ALA A 78 -5.41 2.48 -67.77
N ASP A 79 -4.31 3.00 -68.30
CA ASP A 79 -2.95 2.82 -67.74
C ASP A 79 -2.75 3.62 -66.43
N GLN A 80 -3.23 4.85 -66.35
CA GLN A 80 -3.13 5.65 -65.13
C GLN A 80 -4.00 5.10 -63.99
N LYS A 81 -5.20 4.61 -64.29
CA LYS A 81 -6.08 4.00 -63.30
C LYS A 81 -5.57 2.63 -62.83
N ALA A 82 -4.92 1.86 -63.70
CA ALA A 82 -4.27 0.60 -63.35
C ALA A 82 -3.06 0.83 -62.42
N VAL A 83 -2.26 1.88 -62.64
CA VAL A 83 -1.15 2.26 -61.74
C VAL A 83 -1.68 2.69 -60.38
N GLN A 84 -2.73 3.48 -60.32
CA GLN A 84 -3.36 3.87 -59.02
C GLN A 84 -3.95 2.69 -58.26
N ALA A 85 -4.54 1.72 -58.94
CA ALA A 85 -5.07 0.49 -58.32
C ALA A 85 -3.93 -0.37 -57.77
N LEU A 86 -2.80 -0.47 -58.47
CA LEU A 86 -1.61 -1.20 -58.00
C LEU A 86 -0.96 -0.53 -56.77
N ASP A 87 -0.88 0.79 -56.75
CA ASP A 87 -0.40 1.54 -55.58
C ASP A 87 -1.30 1.31 -54.34
N THR A 88 -2.62 1.35 -54.55
CA THR A 88 -3.62 1.09 -53.47
C THR A 88 -3.52 -0.35 -52.95
N LEU A 89 -3.37 -1.33 -53.85
CA LEU A 89 -3.16 -2.74 -53.51
C LEU A 89 -1.85 -2.95 -52.71
N GLY A 90 -0.77 -2.29 -53.13
CA GLY A 90 0.50 -2.31 -52.39
C GLY A 90 0.39 -1.75 -50.96
N ARG A 91 -0.36 -0.67 -50.80
CA ARG A 91 -0.64 -0.09 -49.48
C ARG A 91 -1.50 -1.00 -48.59
N ILE A 92 -2.49 -1.68 -49.18
CA ILE A 92 -3.33 -2.65 -48.45
C ILE A 92 -2.51 -3.88 -48.06
N ALA A 93 -1.67 -4.40 -48.95
CA ALA A 93 -0.80 -5.53 -48.66
C ALA A 93 0.18 -5.21 -47.51
N ASN A 94 0.80 -4.03 -47.56
CA ASN A 94 1.67 -3.57 -46.45
C ASN A 94 0.90 -3.40 -45.10
N ALA A 95 -0.33 -2.88 -45.15
CA ALA A 95 -1.17 -2.75 -43.96
C ALA A 95 -1.57 -4.12 -43.37
N LEU A 96 -1.87 -5.09 -44.24
CA LEU A 96 -2.18 -6.47 -43.82
C LEU A 96 -0.93 -7.19 -43.29
N GLU A 97 0.25 -6.95 -43.87
CA GLU A 97 1.52 -7.48 -43.36
C GLU A 97 1.89 -6.89 -41.99
N MET A 98 1.64 -5.59 -41.77
CA MET A 98 1.77 -4.94 -40.47
C MET A 98 0.76 -5.48 -39.45
N LEU A 99 -0.46 -5.84 -39.84
CA LEU A 99 -1.46 -6.48 -39.00
C LEU A 99 -1.10 -7.95 -38.67
N ALA A 100 -0.55 -8.68 -39.64
CA ALA A 100 -0.10 -10.07 -39.47
C ALA A 100 1.16 -10.20 -38.59
N THR A 101 2.00 -9.16 -38.58
CA THR A 101 3.21 -9.07 -37.73
C THR A 101 2.97 -8.36 -36.40
N ALA A 102 1.77 -7.76 -36.22
CA ALA A 102 1.41 -7.21 -34.91
C ALA A 102 1.35 -8.36 -33.88
N PRO A 103 1.91 -8.18 -32.68
CA PRO A 103 1.87 -9.22 -31.65
C PRO A 103 0.43 -9.65 -31.42
N THR A 104 0.13 -10.90 -31.74
CA THR A 104 -1.24 -11.44 -31.62
C THR A 104 -1.56 -11.55 -30.14
N ILE A 105 -2.43 -10.68 -29.64
CA ILE A 105 -3.05 -10.89 -28.32
C ILE A 105 -3.94 -12.12 -28.49
N GLN A 106 -3.43 -13.27 -28.08
CA GLN A 106 -4.20 -14.50 -28.11
C GLN A 106 -5.41 -14.37 -27.16
N THR A 107 -6.60 -14.65 -27.68
CA THR A 107 -7.88 -14.57 -26.97
C THR A 107 -8.10 -15.67 -25.90
N ASN A 108 -7.07 -16.44 -25.59
CA ASN A 108 -7.09 -17.47 -24.53
C ASN A 108 -6.71 -16.92 -23.14
N ASN A 109 -7.16 -15.72 -22.78
CA ASN A 109 -6.94 -15.09 -21.47
C ASN A 109 -5.48 -14.99 -21.02
N SER A 110 -4.49 -15.19 -21.90
CA SER A 110 -3.06 -15.05 -21.61
C SER A 110 -2.36 -14.24 -22.68
N VAL A 111 -1.42 -13.40 -22.24
CA VAL A 111 -0.46 -12.70 -23.10
C VAL A 111 0.83 -13.48 -23.02
N ALA A 112 1.20 -14.19 -24.10
CA ALA A 112 2.50 -14.84 -24.21
C ALA A 112 3.48 -13.86 -24.89
N THR A 113 4.30 -13.18 -24.10
CA THR A 113 5.31 -12.26 -24.56
C THR A 113 6.49 -12.27 -23.61
N ASP A 114 7.69 -12.00 -24.12
CA ASP A 114 8.89 -11.92 -23.27
C ASP A 114 8.90 -10.64 -22.44
N TYR A 115 8.22 -9.59 -22.91
CA TYR A 115 8.10 -8.30 -22.22
C TYR A 115 6.83 -7.56 -22.65
N ILE A 116 6.41 -6.59 -21.85
CA ILE A 116 5.33 -5.65 -22.15
C ILE A 116 5.88 -4.24 -22.01
N ASP A 117 5.96 -3.49 -23.11
CA ASP A 117 6.24 -2.07 -23.08
C ASP A 117 4.98 -1.29 -22.78
N LEU A 118 4.99 -0.54 -21.69
CA LEU A 118 3.91 0.35 -21.32
C LEU A 118 4.27 1.76 -21.79
N PRO A 119 3.44 2.42 -22.62
CA PRO A 119 3.71 3.80 -23.00
C PRO A 119 3.66 4.70 -21.77
N GLU A 120 4.58 5.66 -21.69
CA GLU A 120 4.57 6.70 -20.68
C GLU A 120 3.32 7.57 -20.87
N VAL A 121 2.43 7.55 -19.90
CA VAL A 121 1.25 8.40 -19.87
C VAL A 121 1.28 9.27 -18.62
N GLY A 122 0.71 10.45 -18.70
CA GLY A 122 0.62 11.40 -17.60
C GLY A 122 -0.20 10.88 -16.41
N PRO A 123 -0.64 11.74 -15.50
CA PRO A 123 -0.91 11.38 -14.10
C PRO A 123 -1.92 10.24 -13.92
N HIS A 124 -2.03 9.80 -12.67
CA HIS A 124 -2.82 8.65 -12.22
C HIS A 124 -4.12 8.41 -12.98
N ILE A 125 -4.34 7.16 -13.39
CA ILE A 125 -5.63 6.74 -13.91
C ILE A 125 -6.53 6.27 -12.78
N THR A 126 -7.79 6.72 -12.81
CA THR A 126 -8.82 6.26 -11.88
C THR A 126 -9.66 5.10 -12.43
N GLN A 127 -9.38 4.65 -13.66
CA GLN A 127 -10.13 3.56 -14.29
C GLN A 127 -9.76 2.21 -13.68
N ALA A 128 -10.71 1.56 -13.01
CA ALA A 128 -10.51 0.22 -12.45
C ALA A 128 -10.05 -0.81 -13.49
N ARG A 129 -9.16 -1.72 -13.08
CA ARG A 129 -8.62 -2.83 -13.89
C ARG A 129 -7.70 -2.39 -15.05
N ARG A 130 -7.25 -1.14 -15.07
CA ARG A 130 -6.25 -0.64 -16.01
C ARG A 130 -4.86 -0.70 -15.38
N VAL A 131 -3.85 -1.02 -16.19
CA VAL A 131 -2.43 -0.95 -15.86
C VAL A 131 -1.79 0.05 -16.81
N GLN A 132 -0.94 0.95 -16.28
CA GLN A 132 -0.18 1.90 -17.08
C GLN A 132 1.15 2.26 -16.38
N TRP A 133 2.12 2.76 -17.17
CA TRP A 133 3.31 3.39 -16.62
C TRP A 133 3.00 4.85 -16.25
N ASN A 134 3.24 5.22 -15.00
CA ASN A 134 3.12 6.59 -14.51
C ASN A 134 4.51 7.25 -14.58
N ARG A 135 4.65 8.20 -15.48
CA ARG A 135 5.92 8.92 -15.68
C ARG A 135 6.26 9.82 -14.51
N ASP A 136 5.26 10.44 -13.87
CA ASP A 136 5.47 11.43 -12.83
C ASP A 136 5.98 10.81 -11.53
N ASP A 137 5.49 9.61 -11.19
CA ASP A 137 5.90 8.85 -10.00
C ASP A 137 6.92 7.72 -10.30
N GLY A 138 7.24 7.48 -11.58
CA GLY A 138 8.24 6.49 -12.01
C GLY A 138 7.89 5.05 -11.66
N THR A 139 6.59 4.69 -11.68
CA THR A 139 6.10 3.37 -11.31
C THR A 139 4.95 2.92 -12.20
N MET A 140 4.61 1.65 -12.09
CA MET A 140 3.42 1.09 -12.74
C MET A 140 2.19 1.34 -11.86
N ASP A 141 1.17 1.98 -12.41
CA ASP A 141 -0.13 2.19 -11.77
C ASP A 141 -1.08 1.05 -12.12
N VAL A 142 -1.80 0.54 -11.12
CA VAL A 142 -2.92 -0.38 -11.28
C VAL A 142 -4.19 0.31 -10.78
N GLY A 143 -5.12 0.60 -11.68
CA GLY A 143 -6.43 1.17 -11.31
C GLY A 143 -7.27 0.17 -10.52
N LEU A 144 -7.67 0.55 -9.31
CA LEU A 144 -8.47 -0.23 -8.40
C LEU A 144 -9.94 0.24 -8.42
N TYR A 145 -10.83 -0.48 -7.73
CA TYR A 145 -12.22 -0.04 -7.59
C TYR A 145 -12.32 1.21 -6.70
N GLY A 146 -13.39 2.00 -6.88
CA GLY A 146 -13.66 3.18 -6.08
C GLY A 146 -12.74 4.37 -6.37
N GLY A 147 -12.03 4.37 -7.51
CA GLY A 147 -11.14 5.46 -7.90
C GLY A 147 -9.75 5.43 -7.26
N SER A 148 -9.45 4.40 -6.47
CA SER A 148 -8.10 4.20 -5.91
C SER A 148 -7.13 3.71 -6.99
N VAL A 149 -5.84 4.01 -6.81
CA VAL A 149 -4.74 3.55 -7.66
C VAL A 149 -3.69 2.90 -6.78
N LEU A 150 -3.19 1.75 -7.18
CA LEU A 150 -2.03 1.12 -6.56
C LEU A 150 -0.77 1.46 -7.36
N GLN A 151 0.16 2.13 -6.72
CA GLN A 151 1.51 2.36 -7.26
C GLN A 151 2.40 1.17 -6.89
N VAL A 152 2.72 0.35 -7.89
CA VAL A 152 3.43 -0.93 -7.66
C VAL A 152 4.82 -0.68 -7.08
N GLY A 153 5.09 -1.29 -5.93
CA GLY A 153 6.36 -1.14 -5.20
C GLY A 153 6.45 0.10 -4.31
N GLN A 154 5.50 1.03 -4.38
CA GLN A 154 5.46 2.24 -3.55
C GLN A 154 4.30 2.24 -2.56
N GLU A 155 3.28 1.39 -2.77
CA GLU A 155 2.08 1.35 -1.93
C GLU A 155 1.68 -0.08 -1.59
N ILE A 156 1.08 -0.24 -0.41
CA ILE A 156 0.47 -1.49 0.06
C ILE A 156 -0.96 -1.20 0.50
N HIS A 157 -1.92 -1.87 -0.14
CA HIS A 157 -3.35 -1.74 0.16
C HIS A 157 -3.95 -3.05 0.65
N TYR A 158 -4.87 -2.95 1.61
CA TYR A 158 -5.79 -4.02 1.98
C TYR A 158 -7.16 -3.76 1.37
N TYR A 159 -7.78 -4.77 0.78
CA TYR A 159 -9.16 -4.72 0.33
C TYR A 159 -10.06 -5.34 1.41
N ALA A 160 -10.76 -4.50 2.16
CA ALA A 160 -11.48 -4.90 3.35
C ALA A 160 -12.88 -4.28 3.42
N LYS A 161 -13.74 -4.78 4.30
CA LYS A 161 -15.13 -4.35 4.45
C LYS A 161 -15.26 -3.35 5.60
N ASN A 162 -15.89 -2.21 5.34
CA ASN A 162 -16.27 -1.26 6.37
C ASN A 162 -17.44 -1.82 7.22
N THR A 163 -17.23 -1.99 8.53
CA THR A 163 -18.24 -2.44 9.50
C THR A 163 -18.47 -1.42 10.61
N SER A 164 -18.11 -0.15 10.39
CA SER A 164 -18.22 0.93 11.38
C SER A 164 -19.66 1.37 11.68
N GLY A 165 -20.62 0.99 10.84
CA GLY A 165 -22.00 1.48 10.92
C GLY A 165 -22.26 2.75 10.10
N ALA A 166 -21.23 3.44 9.61
CA ALA A 166 -21.32 4.68 8.85
C ALA A 166 -20.35 4.70 7.65
N LEU A 167 -20.45 5.75 6.82
CA LEU A 167 -19.46 6.05 5.81
C LEU A 167 -18.12 6.35 6.47
N ILE A 168 -17.04 5.74 6.00
CA ILE A 168 -15.67 6.12 6.32
C ILE A 168 -15.11 6.91 5.15
N ALA A 169 -14.76 8.17 5.39
CA ALA A 169 -14.25 9.07 4.37
C ALA A 169 -12.77 8.77 4.04
N ASN A 170 -12.34 9.19 2.84
CA ASN A 170 -10.95 9.19 2.44
C ASN A 170 -10.06 9.90 3.48
N GLY A 171 -8.90 9.34 3.79
CA GLY A 171 -7.98 9.89 4.79
C GLY A 171 -8.30 9.53 6.24
N THR A 172 -9.35 8.74 6.51
CA THR A 172 -9.73 8.33 7.88
C THR A 172 -8.86 7.20 8.40
N PRO A 173 -8.25 7.31 9.59
CA PRO A 173 -7.56 6.23 10.27
C PRO A 173 -8.49 5.08 10.64
N VAL A 174 -8.07 3.85 10.36
CA VAL A 174 -8.90 2.65 10.58
C VAL A 174 -8.11 1.52 11.24
N MET A 175 -8.84 0.64 11.91
CA MET A 175 -8.29 -0.55 12.55
C MET A 175 -9.04 -1.81 12.11
N PHE A 176 -8.38 -2.95 12.24
CA PHE A 176 -8.96 -4.28 12.05
C PHE A 176 -10.04 -4.55 13.10
N THR A 177 -11.20 -5.05 12.67
CA THR A 177 -12.33 -5.39 13.55
C THR A 177 -12.75 -6.85 13.48
N GLY A 178 -12.19 -7.62 12.55
CA GLY A 178 -12.52 -9.04 12.39
C GLY A 178 -12.53 -9.48 10.94
N THR A 179 -13.34 -10.49 10.64
CA THR A 179 -13.45 -11.09 9.30
C THR A 179 -14.91 -11.26 8.88
N VAL A 180 -15.16 -11.31 7.58
CA VAL A 180 -16.48 -11.58 7.02
C VAL A 180 -16.70 -13.11 6.97
N GLY A 181 -17.17 -13.71 8.05
CA GLY A 181 -17.54 -15.12 8.12
C GLY A 181 -16.51 -16.05 7.46
N ALA A 182 -16.97 -17.08 6.78
CA ALA A 182 -16.12 -18.08 6.11
C ALA A 182 -15.33 -17.54 4.90
N SER A 183 -15.56 -16.31 4.43
CA SER A 183 -14.86 -15.75 3.26
C SER A 183 -13.42 -15.35 3.57
N GLY A 184 -13.03 -15.24 4.85
CA GLY A 184 -11.70 -14.81 5.27
C GLY A 184 -11.36 -13.36 4.93
N LYS A 185 -12.31 -12.56 4.40
CA LYS A 185 -12.07 -11.15 4.09
C LYS A 185 -12.05 -10.33 5.37
N LEU A 186 -11.10 -9.42 5.46
CA LEU A 186 -10.93 -8.53 6.59
C LEU A 186 -12.09 -7.55 6.73
N THR A 187 -12.40 -7.17 7.97
CA THR A 187 -13.30 -6.06 8.29
C THR A 187 -12.55 -4.98 9.06
N PHE A 188 -12.97 -3.74 8.90
CA PHE A 188 -12.39 -2.61 9.59
C PHE A 188 -13.45 -1.63 10.09
N GLY A 189 -13.04 -0.84 11.08
CA GLY A 189 -13.78 0.27 11.64
C GLY A 189 -12.85 1.43 11.94
N LEU A 190 -13.36 2.46 12.62
CA LEU A 190 -12.57 3.60 13.04
C LEU A 190 -11.45 3.18 14.00
N SER A 191 -10.27 3.74 13.86
CA SER A 191 -9.15 3.48 14.76
C SER A 191 -9.45 3.97 16.18
N VAL A 192 -9.00 3.21 17.20
CA VAL A 192 -9.11 3.58 18.61
C VAL A 192 -7.73 3.47 19.25
N ALA A 193 -7.07 4.61 19.49
CA ALA A 193 -5.68 4.66 19.96
C ALA A 193 -5.54 5.00 21.46
N ASN A 194 -6.60 4.82 22.26
CA ASN A 194 -6.63 5.15 23.70
C ASN A 194 -6.04 4.07 24.62
N GLY A 195 -5.44 3.02 24.06
CA GLY A 195 -4.86 1.91 24.83
C GLY A 195 -5.81 0.75 25.13
N SER A 196 -7.11 0.87 24.78
CA SER A 196 -8.08 -0.22 24.98
C SER A 196 -7.93 -1.37 23.98
N VAL A 197 -7.25 -1.11 22.85
CA VAL A 197 -6.99 -2.09 21.78
C VAL A 197 -5.48 -2.10 21.50
N PRO A 198 -4.85 -3.27 21.31
CA PRO A 198 -3.45 -3.36 20.95
C PRO A 198 -3.10 -2.59 19.66
N ALA A 199 -1.88 -2.03 19.58
CA ALA A 199 -1.42 -1.27 18.42
C ALA A 199 -1.39 -2.10 17.11
N GLU A 200 -1.23 -3.41 17.24
CA GLU A 200 -1.21 -4.38 16.14
C GLU A 200 -2.53 -4.47 15.38
N TYR A 201 -3.64 -4.01 15.98
CA TYR A 201 -4.93 -3.92 15.29
C TYR A 201 -5.03 -2.70 14.37
N MET A 202 -4.14 -1.72 14.49
CA MET A 202 -4.14 -0.56 13.60
C MET A 202 -3.80 -1.02 12.18
N MET A 203 -4.69 -0.70 11.23
CA MET A 203 -4.63 -1.26 9.88
C MET A 203 -4.01 -0.28 8.87
N GLY A 204 -4.30 0.99 9.03
CA GLY A 204 -3.88 2.03 8.10
C GLY A 204 -4.91 3.13 7.93
N VAL A 205 -5.04 3.62 6.72
CA VAL A 205 -5.87 4.77 6.37
C VAL A 205 -6.76 4.44 5.17
N ALA A 206 -8.04 4.78 5.24
CA ALA A 206 -8.95 4.64 4.10
C ALA A 206 -8.46 5.50 2.92
N THR A 207 -8.38 4.92 1.72
CA THR A 207 -7.82 5.56 0.53
C THR A 207 -8.91 6.11 -0.39
N GLN A 208 -10.15 5.94 0.01
CA GLN A 208 -11.36 6.38 -0.70
C GLN A 208 -12.51 6.49 0.29
N ASP A 209 -13.61 7.09 -0.13
CA ASP A 209 -14.86 7.03 0.61
C ASP A 209 -15.44 5.61 0.57
N ILE A 210 -15.67 4.99 1.74
CA ILE A 210 -16.15 3.61 1.83
C ILE A 210 -17.44 3.58 2.63
N ALA A 211 -18.55 3.33 1.93
CA ALA A 211 -19.86 3.24 2.56
C ALA A 211 -19.94 2.10 3.59
N ASN A 212 -20.84 2.21 4.57
CA ASN A 212 -21.07 1.12 5.52
C ASN A 212 -21.45 -0.17 4.78
N ASN A 213 -20.90 -1.29 5.24
CA ASN A 213 -21.04 -2.61 4.63
C ASN A 213 -20.43 -2.77 3.21
N ALA A 214 -19.82 -1.73 2.63
CA ALA A 214 -19.09 -1.81 1.38
C ALA A 214 -17.64 -2.27 1.58
N PHE A 215 -17.04 -2.78 0.51
CA PHE A 215 -15.61 -3.05 0.43
C PHE A 215 -14.88 -1.84 -0.14
N GLY A 216 -13.67 -1.58 0.36
CA GLY A 216 -12.79 -0.54 -0.15
C GLY A 216 -11.33 -0.80 0.23
N TYR A 217 -10.46 0.12 -0.16
CA TYR A 217 -9.02 -0.02 0.06
C TYR A 217 -8.55 0.80 1.26
N VAL A 218 -7.67 0.17 2.04
CA VAL A 218 -6.98 0.76 3.19
C VAL A 218 -5.49 0.72 2.90
N THR A 219 -4.82 1.88 2.91
CA THR A 219 -3.37 1.98 2.73
C THR A 219 -2.66 1.76 4.05
N SER A 220 -1.74 0.81 4.09
CA SER A 220 -0.84 0.58 5.23
C SER A 220 0.57 1.13 5.02
N PHE A 221 0.95 1.32 3.76
CA PHE A 221 2.20 1.94 3.34
C PHE A 221 1.99 2.66 2.01
N GLY A 222 2.47 3.89 1.88
CA GLY A 222 2.39 4.68 0.66
C GLY A 222 1.63 6.00 0.83
N LEU A 223 1.28 6.64 -0.28
CA LEU A 223 0.64 7.94 -0.30
C LEU A 223 -0.89 7.82 -0.28
N VAL A 224 -1.52 8.58 0.62
CA VAL A 224 -2.97 8.84 0.59
C VAL A 224 -3.20 10.29 0.22
N ARG A 225 -4.02 10.52 -0.80
CA ARG A 225 -4.24 11.82 -1.43
C ARG A 225 -5.73 12.17 -1.45
N GLY A 226 -6.04 13.41 -1.76
CA GLY A 226 -7.40 13.82 -2.10
C GLY A 226 -8.27 14.19 -0.91
N PHE A 227 -7.70 14.59 0.22
CA PHE A 227 -8.44 15.08 1.38
C PHE A 227 -7.76 16.28 2.03
N ASN A 228 -8.44 16.91 2.98
CA ASN A 228 -7.91 18.09 3.69
C ASN A 228 -6.82 17.69 4.68
N THR A 229 -5.59 18.15 4.45
CA THR A 229 -4.39 17.87 5.25
C THR A 229 -3.82 19.10 5.96
N THR A 230 -4.64 20.13 6.19
CA THR A 230 -4.23 21.33 6.94
C THR A 230 -4.35 21.19 8.45
N GLY A 231 -4.95 20.09 8.94
CA GLY A 231 -5.26 19.91 10.36
C GLY A 231 -6.56 20.59 10.80
N ALA A 232 -7.12 21.52 10.02
CA ALA A 232 -8.33 22.26 10.40
C ALA A 232 -9.54 21.36 10.75
N PRO A 233 -9.81 20.22 10.07
CA PRO A 233 -10.87 19.31 10.47
C PRO A 233 -10.70 18.71 11.88
N TYR A 234 -9.49 18.74 12.42
CA TYR A 234 -9.12 18.16 13.71
C TYR A 234 -8.80 19.23 14.77
N GLY A 235 -9.06 20.50 14.45
CA GLY A 235 -8.76 21.64 15.35
C GLY A 235 -7.27 21.98 15.48
N GLU A 236 -6.44 21.50 14.55
CA GLU A 236 -5.01 21.69 14.51
C GLU A 236 -4.58 22.49 13.26
N VAL A 237 -3.32 22.88 13.22
CA VAL A 237 -2.67 23.45 12.03
C VAL A 237 -1.48 22.58 11.68
N TRP A 238 -1.54 21.94 10.52
CA TRP A 238 -0.47 21.10 10.00
C TRP A 238 0.29 21.79 8.89
N VAL A 239 1.58 21.48 8.79
CA VAL A 239 2.48 21.91 7.72
C VAL A 239 3.20 20.69 7.14
N ASP A 240 3.79 20.87 5.96
CA ASP A 240 4.58 19.84 5.31
C ASP A 240 5.69 19.34 6.25
N GLY A 241 5.82 18.03 6.39
CA GLY A 241 6.75 17.39 7.30
C GLY A 241 6.21 17.10 8.70
N ASP A 242 5.03 17.60 9.09
CA ASP A 242 4.42 17.25 10.38
C ASP A 242 4.15 15.74 10.48
N LEU A 243 4.55 15.16 11.61
CA LEU A 243 4.27 13.75 11.93
C LEU A 243 2.88 13.64 12.56
N LEU A 244 2.08 12.72 12.04
CA LEU A 244 0.72 12.48 12.51
C LEU A 244 0.59 11.15 13.23
N TYR A 245 -0.24 11.15 14.25
CA TYR A 245 -0.62 9.99 15.05
C TYR A 245 -2.12 9.76 14.98
N PHE A 246 -2.55 8.55 15.25
CA PHE A 246 -3.96 8.30 15.53
C PHE A 246 -4.34 8.99 16.86
N ASP A 247 -5.44 9.75 16.82
CA ASP A 247 -5.90 10.51 17.98
C ASP A 247 -6.51 9.57 19.03
N PRO A 248 -5.99 9.54 20.26
CA PRO A 248 -6.57 8.74 21.33
C PRO A 248 -7.89 9.30 21.88
N ALA A 249 -8.18 10.60 21.65
CA ALA A 249 -9.37 11.25 22.16
C ALA A 249 -10.61 10.98 21.31
N ALA A 250 -10.45 10.77 20.00
CA ALA A 250 -11.56 10.58 19.08
C ALA A 250 -11.28 9.46 18.06
N PRO A 251 -12.14 8.44 17.95
CA PRO A 251 -11.97 7.36 16.99
C PRO A 251 -11.94 7.86 15.54
N GLY A 252 -11.00 7.34 14.73
CA GLY A 252 -10.89 7.67 13.33
C GLY A 252 -10.40 9.08 13.02
N THR A 253 -9.75 9.76 13.97
CA THR A 253 -9.18 11.09 13.80
C THR A 253 -7.66 11.11 13.94
N TRP A 254 -7.08 12.23 13.59
CA TRP A 254 -5.65 12.49 13.58
C TRP A 254 -5.25 13.54 14.60
N THR A 255 -4.02 13.41 15.11
CA THR A 255 -3.36 14.48 15.87
C THR A 255 -1.86 14.51 15.55
N LYS A 256 -1.25 15.70 15.56
CA LYS A 256 0.21 15.84 15.53
C LYS A 256 0.84 15.82 16.92
N VAL A 257 0.03 15.84 17.97
CA VAL A 257 0.49 15.71 19.34
C VAL A 257 0.75 14.23 19.63
N ARG A 258 2.00 13.89 19.97
CA ARG A 258 2.36 12.51 20.29
C ARG A 258 1.58 12.02 21.51
N PRO A 259 0.76 10.97 21.39
CA PRO A 259 0.09 10.35 22.53
C PRO A 259 1.10 9.79 23.54
N THR A 260 0.71 9.82 24.82
CA THR A 260 1.47 9.25 25.91
C THR A 260 0.68 8.12 26.59
N ALA A 261 1.36 7.18 27.22
CA ALA A 261 0.70 6.07 27.93
C ALA A 261 -0.40 6.60 28.88
N PRO A 262 -1.54 5.90 29.02
CA PRO A 262 -1.85 4.57 28.50
C PRO A 262 -2.27 4.55 27.03
N SER A 263 -2.38 5.70 26.38
CA SER A 263 -2.69 5.79 24.95
C SER A 263 -1.54 5.28 24.08
N ILE A 264 -1.88 4.84 22.86
CA ILE A 264 -0.93 4.24 21.94
C ILE A 264 -0.39 5.32 21.00
N ALA A 265 0.93 5.53 21.03
CA ALA A 265 1.60 6.35 20.04
C ALA A 265 1.93 5.50 18.81
N VAL A 266 1.06 5.49 17.82
CA VAL A 266 1.34 4.90 16.51
C VAL A 266 1.72 6.03 15.57
N PRO A 267 3.00 6.22 15.24
CA PRO A 267 3.39 7.15 14.20
C PRO A 267 3.00 6.55 12.87
N VAL A 268 2.08 7.20 12.17
CA VAL A 268 1.42 6.58 11.03
C VAL A 268 1.68 7.32 9.75
N ALA A 269 1.79 8.64 9.81
CA ALA A 269 1.86 9.44 8.60
C ALA A 269 2.74 10.68 8.77
N VAL A 270 3.27 11.13 7.63
CA VAL A 270 3.89 12.45 7.49
C VAL A 270 3.07 13.26 6.52
N VAL A 271 2.79 14.52 6.83
CA VAL A 271 2.16 15.46 5.89
C VAL A 271 3.13 15.74 4.75
N VAL A 272 2.75 15.35 3.54
CA VAL A 272 3.56 15.59 2.33
C VAL A 272 3.18 16.90 1.68
N ASN A 273 1.87 17.18 1.62
CA ASN A 273 1.34 18.45 1.10
C ASN A 273 0.16 18.89 1.98
N ALA A 274 0.37 19.96 2.76
CA ALA A 274 -0.66 20.57 3.58
C ALA A 274 -1.58 21.43 2.71
N SER A 275 -2.76 20.92 2.38
CA SER A 275 -3.74 21.60 1.52
C SER A 275 -5.16 21.39 2.02
N SER A 276 -6.00 22.43 1.88
CA SER A 276 -7.43 22.34 2.22
C SER A 276 -8.29 21.63 1.18
N GLY A 277 -7.73 21.34 0.01
CA GLY A 277 -8.45 20.73 -1.12
C GLY A 277 -7.96 19.34 -1.47
N GLY A 278 -8.39 18.86 -2.63
CA GLY A 278 -8.05 17.54 -3.17
C GLY A 278 -6.57 17.30 -3.52
N SER A 279 -5.70 18.31 -3.36
CA SER A 279 -4.25 18.17 -3.50
C SER A 279 -3.54 17.78 -2.20
N GLY A 280 -4.25 17.77 -1.06
CA GLY A 280 -3.71 17.34 0.22
C GLY A 280 -3.23 15.88 0.16
N SER A 281 -2.08 15.60 0.76
CA SER A 281 -1.50 14.25 0.78
C SER A 281 -0.69 14.00 2.04
N ILE A 282 -0.72 12.74 2.49
CA ILE A 282 0.09 12.21 3.58
C ILE A 282 0.78 10.93 3.11
N PHE A 283 1.99 10.70 3.61
CA PHE A 283 2.70 9.43 3.42
C PHE A 283 2.50 8.54 4.65
N ILE A 284 1.95 7.36 4.43
CA ILE A 284 1.64 6.38 5.48
C ILE A 284 2.81 5.43 5.64
N ARG A 285 3.26 5.28 6.90
CA ARG A 285 4.17 4.23 7.32
C ARG A 285 3.75 3.78 8.73
N MET A 286 3.06 2.64 8.78
CA MET A 286 2.63 2.08 10.04
C MET A 286 3.82 1.57 10.85
N GLU A 287 4.12 2.21 11.98
CA GLU A 287 5.10 1.75 12.94
C GLU A 287 4.44 1.64 14.33
N PRO A 288 3.80 0.50 14.65
CA PRO A 288 3.18 0.32 15.95
C PRO A 288 4.22 0.48 17.06
N SER A 289 3.99 1.40 18.00
CA SER A 289 4.86 1.51 19.17
C SER A 289 4.75 0.23 19.98
N LYS A 290 5.89 -0.33 20.33
CA LYS A 290 5.94 -1.51 21.20
C LYS A 290 5.90 -1.07 22.67
N SER A 291 5.00 -1.64 23.46
CA SER A 291 5.06 -1.58 24.91
C SER A 291 6.16 -2.52 25.43
N LEU A 292 6.55 -2.37 26.70
CA LEU A 292 7.49 -3.30 27.32
C LEU A 292 6.99 -4.75 27.23
N ASN A 293 5.69 -4.99 27.36
CA ASN A 293 5.08 -6.32 27.24
C ASN A 293 5.21 -6.96 25.85
N ASN A 294 5.48 -6.16 24.81
CA ASN A 294 5.59 -6.62 23.44
C ASN A 294 7.06 -6.88 23.05
N LEU A 295 8.01 -6.67 23.98
CA LEU A 295 9.40 -7.06 23.79
C LEU A 295 9.56 -8.54 24.12
N GLN A 296 10.26 -9.27 23.25
CA GLN A 296 10.38 -10.73 23.35
C GLN A 296 11.06 -11.21 24.63
N ASP A 297 11.98 -10.38 25.17
CA ASP A 297 12.79 -10.67 26.32
C ASP A 297 12.31 -9.97 27.62
N VAL A 298 11.08 -9.43 27.62
CA VAL A 298 10.48 -8.76 28.76
C VAL A 298 9.18 -9.47 29.16
N TYR A 299 9.09 -9.83 30.44
CA TYR A 299 7.93 -10.51 31.03
C TYR A 299 7.37 -9.70 32.19
N ILE A 300 6.25 -9.06 31.97
CA ILE A 300 5.59 -8.22 32.97
C ILE A 300 4.39 -8.95 33.56
N ASN A 301 4.44 -9.32 34.84
CA ASN A 301 3.33 -9.92 35.61
C ASN A 301 2.55 -11.00 34.85
N GLY A 302 3.24 -11.90 34.11
CA GLY A 302 2.55 -12.91 33.31
C GLY A 302 1.77 -12.35 32.11
N GLY A 303 2.16 -11.19 31.57
CA GLY A 303 1.47 -10.51 30.49
C GLY A 303 0.46 -9.44 30.97
N GLY A 304 0.41 -9.18 32.29
CA GLY A 304 -0.40 -8.12 32.89
C GLY A 304 0.27 -6.74 32.88
N SER A 305 -0.36 -5.77 33.54
CA SER A 305 0.21 -4.43 33.74
C SER A 305 1.22 -4.42 34.89
N PRO A 306 2.30 -3.59 34.82
CA PRO A 306 3.20 -3.41 35.95
C PRO A 306 2.44 -2.84 37.16
N LEU A 307 2.89 -3.20 38.35
CA LEU A 307 2.42 -2.63 39.62
C LEU A 307 3.29 -1.42 40.00
N ALA A 308 2.72 -0.54 40.84
CA ALA A 308 3.43 0.62 41.35
C ALA A 308 4.74 0.22 42.06
N GLY A 309 5.83 0.92 41.81
CA GLY A 309 7.11 0.70 42.47
C GLY A 309 7.88 -0.55 42.05
N GLN A 310 7.48 -1.26 41.02
CA GLN A 310 8.25 -2.36 40.47
C GLN A 310 9.41 -1.87 39.60
N VAL A 311 10.51 -2.62 39.59
CA VAL A 311 11.71 -2.41 38.77
C VAL A 311 11.91 -3.62 37.86
N LEU A 312 12.55 -3.43 36.71
CA LEU A 312 12.97 -4.51 35.83
C LEU A 312 14.27 -5.13 36.33
N ILE A 313 14.27 -6.44 36.53
CA ILE A 313 15.41 -7.24 36.96
C ILE A 313 15.60 -8.37 35.95
N TYR A 314 16.84 -8.62 35.55
CA TYR A 314 17.12 -9.72 34.63
C TYR A 314 17.19 -11.06 35.38
N ASP A 315 16.34 -12.00 35.03
CA ASP A 315 16.40 -13.38 35.50
C ASP A 315 17.28 -14.20 34.55
N ALA A 316 18.46 -14.55 35.01
CA ALA A 316 19.44 -15.33 34.24
C ALA A 316 18.97 -16.79 33.99
N THR A 317 18.08 -17.32 34.83
CA THR A 317 17.55 -18.68 34.69
C THR A 317 16.49 -18.73 33.57
N GLN A 318 15.63 -17.74 33.55
CA GLN A 318 14.58 -17.59 32.53
C GLN A 318 15.08 -16.85 31.27
N GLN A 319 16.26 -16.23 31.34
CA GLN A 319 16.86 -15.43 30.25
C GLN A 319 15.96 -14.29 29.78
N ARG A 320 15.32 -13.58 30.72
CA ARG A 320 14.39 -12.48 30.42
C ARG A 320 14.40 -11.43 31.51
N TRP A 321 13.90 -10.23 31.19
CA TRP A 321 13.64 -9.18 32.14
C TRP A 321 12.27 -9.36 32.78
N GLU A 322 12.21 -9.34 34.09
CA GLU A 322 10.97 -9.46 34.88
C GLU A 322 10.79 -8.25 35.78
N ASN A 323 9.53 -7.91 36.07
CA ASN A 323 9.22 -6.84 36.99
C ASN A 323 9.02 -7.40 38.40
N HIS A 324 9.77 -6.87 39.36
CA HIS A 324 9.70 -7.24 40.77
C HIS A 324 9.71 -6.00 41.67
N LEU A 325 9.13 -6.13 42.85
CA LEU A 325 9.34 -5.21 43.93
C LEU A 325 10.75 -5.46 44.52
N LEU A 326 11.43 -4.39 44.94
CA LEU A 326 12.64 -4.53 45.68
C LEU A 326 12.29 -5.11 47.07
N ALA A 327 13.03 -6.14 47.49
CA ALA A 327 12.88 -6.76 48.81
C ALA A 327 13.69 -6.04 49.85
N GLU A 328 13.13 -5.89 51.06
CA GLU A 328 13.82 -5.32 52.19
C GLU A 328 14.89 -6.28 52.75
N GLY A 329 16.05 -5.75 53.03
CA GLY A 329 17.09 -6.43 53.79
C GLY A 329 17.11 -6.01 55.28
N SER A 330 18.04 -6.56 56.06
CA SER A 330 18.20 -6.16 57.46
C SER A 330 18.55 -4.66 57.56
N ASN A 331 17.80 -3.93 58.36
CA ASN A 331 17.99 -2.49 58.59
C ASN A 331 17.75 -1.59 57.34
N ILE A 332 17.09 -2.11 56.34
CA ILE A 332 16.71 -1.35 55.15
C ILE A 332 15.18 -1.45 55.02
N GLN A 333 14.51 -0.32 55.00
CA GLN A 333 13.09 -0.20 54.65
C GLN A 333 12.97 0.29 53.24
N ILE A 334 12.16 -0.40 52.43
CA ILE A 334 11.86 -0.02 51.08
C ILE A 334 10.38 0.25 50.94
N THR A 335 10.03 1.48 50.63
CA THR A 335 8.66 1.87 50.29
C THR A 335 8.52 1.94 48.78
N ASN A 336 7.79 0.98 48.19
CA ASN A 336 7.46 0.95 46.81
C ASN A 336 6.13 1.73 46.61
N ALA A 337 6.18 2.81 45.84
CA ALA A 337 5.04 3.68 45.60
C ALA A 337 4.91 4.01 44.11
N ASP A 338 3.80 4.61 43.71
CA ASP A 338 3.54 5.02 42.35
C ASP A 338 4.56 6.10 41.91
N GLY A 339 5.34 5.78 40.89
CA GLY A 339 6.38 6.66 40.35
C GLY A 339 7.59 6.89 41.28
N ALA A 340 7.68 6.22 42.46
CA ALA A 340 8.77 6.43 43.41
C ALA A 340 9.12 5.16 44.18
N ILE A 341 10.41 5.00 44.48
CA ILE A 341 10.93 4.01 45.43
C ILE A 341 11.75 4.76 46.45
N THR A 342 11.35 4.68 47.72
CA THR A 342 12.09 5.27 48.84
C THR A 342 12.84 4.18 49.55
N ILE A 343 14.15 4.34 49.75
CA ILE A 343 15.02 3.44 50.50
C ILE A 343 15.46 4.19 51.76
N ALA A 344 15.09 3.71 52.88
CA ALA A 344 15.45 4.27 54.18
C ALA A 344 16.30 3.24 54.96
N VAL A 345 17.27 3.71 55.68
CA VAL A 345 17.99 2.89 56.64
C VAL A 345 17.24 2.97 57.95
N THR A 346 16.75 1.83 58.46
CA THR A 346 16.10 1.72 59.75
C THR A 346 17.05 1.10 60.76
N GLY A 347 17.04 1.60 61.99
CA GLY A 347 17.88 0.99 63.04
C GLY A 347 19.28 1.55 63.18
N LEU A 348 19.63 2.64 62.46
CA LEU A 348 20.90 3.35 62.74
C LEU A 348 20.88 4.10 64.09
N GLY A 349 19.70 4.23 64.72
CA GLY A 349 19.53 5.03 65.93
C GLY A 349 20.22 4.49 67.16
N SER A 350 20.43 3.17 67.22
CA SER A 350 21.15 2.56 68.39
C SER A 350 22.30 1.66 67.95
N MET A 351 22.19 1.03 66.74
CA MET A 351 23.15 -0.02 66.31
C MET A 351 24.30 0.46 65.42
N ALA A 352 24.19 1.61 64.75
CA ALA A 352 25.32 2.14 63.95
C ALA A 352 26.51 2.51 64.84
N PHE A 353 26.28 2.55 66.12
CA PHE A 353 27.30 2.80 67.17
C PHE A 353 27.21 1.79 68.30
N GLU A 354 26.59 0.63 68.16
CA GLU A 354 26.91 -0.51 69.00
C GLU A 354 28.35 -0.95 68.66
N ASN A 355 29.25 -0.02 68.82
CA ASN A 355 30.59 -0.36 69.08
C ASN A 355 30.55 -1.03 70.45
N THR A 356 30.78 -2.33 70.53
CA THR A 356 31.06 -3.05 71.77
C THR A 356 32.41 -2.53 72.40
N GLY A 357 32.66 -1.26 72.25
CA GLY A 357 33.72 -0.57 72.88
C GLY A 357 33.54 -0.63 74.41
N ALA A 358 34.58 -0.89 75.13
CA ALA A 358 34.54 -0.91 76.57
C ALA A 358 33.97 0.44 77.12
N SER A 359 32.97 0.36 77.97
CA SER A 359 32.48 1.51 78.76
C SER A 359 33.18 1.46 80.10
N GLY A 360 33.64 2.61 80.56
CA GLY A 360 34.31 2.73 81.83
C GLY A 360 34.98 4.08 82.06
N SER A 361 35.62 4.28 83.14
CA SER A 361 36.38 5.46 83.37
C SER A 361 37.81 5.08 83.84
N PHE A 362 38.77 5.87 83.44
CA PHE A 362 40.12 5.76 83.91
C PHE A 362 40.73 7.15 84.25
N THR A 363 41.64 7.18 85.14
CA THR A 363 42.28 8.44 85.54
C THR A 363 43.62 8.56 84.85
N THR A 364 43.85 9.68 84.19
CA THR A 364 45.08 10.01 83.51
C THR A 364 46.24 10.39 84.59
N VAL A 365 47.43 10.47 84.13
CA VAL A 365 48.56 10.83 85.00
C VAL A 365 48.50 12.26 85.56
N ASP A 366 47.72 13.12 84.97
CA ASP A 366 47.39 14.49 85.37
C ASP A 366 46.13 14.55 86.28
N LEU A 367 45.66 13.39 86.75
CA LEU A 367 44.55 13.20 87.66
C LEU A 367 43.13 13.56 87.06
N LYS A 368 43.01 13.62 85.76
CA LYS A 368 41.73 13.78 85.08
C LYS A 368 41.01 12.42 84.91
N THR A 369 39.79 12.42 85.18
CA THR A 369 38.97 11.26 84.91
C THR A 369 38.40 11.33 83.49
N VAL A 370 38.67 10.33 82.68
CA VAL A 370 38.14 10.17 81.33
C VAL A 370 37.04 9.14 81.40
N THR A 371 35.86 9.54 80.99
CA THR A 371 34.71 8.65 80.89
C THR A 371 34.56 8.21 79.43
N VAL A 372 34.51 6.92 79.24
CA VAL A 372 34.29 6.29 77.92
C VAL A 372 32.93 5.56 78.00
N VAL A 373 32.03 5.82 77.06
CA VAL A 373 30.82 5.09 76.93
C VAL A 373 30.80 4.51 75.49
N ASP A 374 30.69 3.19 75.43
CA ASP A 374 30.66 2.44 74.14
C ASP A 374 31.85 2.79 73.20
N GLY A 375 33.03 2.93 73.79
CA GLY A 375 34.28 3.27 73.09
C GLY A 375 34.46 4.74 72.70
N ILE A 376 33.51 5.61 73.07
CA ILE A 376 33.54 7.04 72.81
C ILE A 376 33.86 7.77 74.11
N ILE A 377 34.88 8.68 74.08
CA ILE A 377 35.13 9.57 75.22
C ILE A 377 33.99 10.57 75.30
N THR A 378 33.22 10.52 76.37
CA THR A 378 32.06 11.37 76.60
C THR A 378 32.34 12.50 77.57
N ASP A 379 33.38 12.36 78.39
CA ASP A 379 33.74 13.41 79.37
C ASP A 379 35.25 13.29 79.81
N ILE A 380 35.87 14.42 80.15
CA ILE A 380 37.21 14.54 80.72
C ILE A 380 37.15 15.61 81.77
N ILE A 381 37.14 15.23 83.08
CA ILE A 381 37.08 16.12 84.24
C ILE A 381 38.29 15.98 85.14
#